data_25ea4d8e70ab7703517b69bbced23bc9
#
_entry.id   25ea4d8e70ab7703517b69bbced23bc9
#
_cell.length_a   1.000
_cell.length_b   1.000
_cell.length_c   1.000
_cell.angle_alpha   90.00
_cell.angle_beta   90.00
_cell.angle_gamma   90.00
#
_symmetry.space_group_name_H-M   'P 1'
#
loop_
_entity.id
_entity.type
_entity.pdbx_description
1 polymer ?
#
loop_
_entity_poly.entity_id
_entity_poly.type
_entity_poly.pdbx_seq_one_letter_code
_entity_poly.pdbx_strand_id
1 'polypeptide(L)'
;MSLSELLSFYINKKKTNITQFAQYLEIDRSTLHKIIKGQRPATSEALVNKMAQYLCLSQEETKQILEAYEIDTIGAFIFYRRKHIQDFFKEADHVLDHHYHITEQVQDDQTLVDDVYTGRINVEHILYTLYSYELREEKPHVRIMEQPYEMSIIFDSFNHIS
;
A
#
# COMPACT_ATOMS: atom_id res chain seq x y z
N MET A 1 5.91 11.61 8.14
CA MET A 1 6.44 12.90 7.64
C MET A 1 5.64 13.28 6.41
N SER A 2 5.25 14.55 6.28
CA SER A 2 4.57 15.08 5.08
C SER A 2 5.57 15.25 3.92
N LEU A 3 5.06 15.38 2.69
CA LEU A 3 5.89 15.68 1.51
C LEU A 3 6.73 16.95 1.71
N SER A 4 6.13 18.01 2.30
CA SER A 4 6.81 19.28 2.56
C SER A 4 7.98 19.15 3.55
N GLU A 5 7.83 18.34 4.59
CA GLU A 5 8.89 18.05 5.56
C GLU A 5 10.05 17.29 4.92
N LEU A 6 9.75 16.24 4.13
CA LEU A 6 10.77 15.48 3.40
C LEU A 6 11.50 16.32 2.37
N LEU A 7 10.78 17.13 1.58
CA LEU A 7 11.41 18.05 0.62
C LEU A 7 12.32 19.05 1.30
N SER A 8 11.86 19.67 2.39
CA SER A 8 12.66 20.60 3.18
C SER A 8 13.94 19.93 3.72
N PHE A 9 13.83 18.72 4.23
CA PHE A 9 14.95 17.93 4.72
C PHE A 9 15.99 17.67 3.62
N TYR A 10 15.56 17.15 2.46
CA TYR A 10 16.48 16.80 1.38
C TYR A 10 17.11 18.04 0.71
N ILE A 11 16.35 19.12 0.54
CA ILE A 11 16.86 20.40 0.02
C ILE A 11 17.98 20.93 0.92
N ASN A 12 17.77 20.91 2.22
CA ASN A 12 18.78 21.35 3.19
C ASN A 12 20.00 20.41 3.23
N LYS A 13 19.76 19.10 3.25
CA LYS A 13 20.82 18.07 3.23
C LYS A 13 21.73 18.20 2.00
N LYS A 14 21.13 18.47 0.83
CA LYS A 14 21.85 18.61 -0.46
C LYS A 14 22.32 20.04 -0.74
N LYS A 15 22.02 21.02 0.12
CA LYS A 15 22.32 22.45 -0.07
C LYS A 15 21.83 22.97 -1.43
N THR A 16 20.63 22.61 -1.81
CA THR A 16 20.06 22.83 -3.14
C THR A 16 19.75 24.30 -3.39
N ASN A 17 20.15 24.82 -4.56
CA ASN A 17 19.77 26.15 -4.99
C ASN A 17 18.30 26.16 -5.49
N ILE A 18 17.42 26.82 -4.74
CA ILE A 18 15.97 26.85 -5.02
C ILE A 18 15.65 27.46 -6.38
N THR A 19 16.42 28.45 -6.86
CA THR A 19 16.17 29.10 -8.17
C THR A 19 16.47 28.11 -9.31
N GLN A 20 17.59 27.41 -9.25
CA GLN A 20 17.94 26.40 -10.22
C GLN A 20 16.99 25.20 -10.16
N PHE A 21 16.56 24.82 -8.97
CA PHE A 21 15.60 23.76 -8.75
C PHE A 21 14.24 24.08 -9.40
N ALA A 22 13.73 25.29 -9.17
CA ALA A 22 12.48 25.74 -9.80
C ALA A 22 12.59 25.79 -11.34
N GLN A 23 13.72 26.24 -11.85
CA GLN A 23 14.00 26.27 -13.28
C GLN A 23 14.02 24.86 -13.90
N TYR A 24 14.67 23.91 -13.25
CA TYR A 24 14.68 22.51 -13.69
C TYR A 24 13.29 21.89 -13.72
N LEU A 25 12.46 22.22 -12.73
CA LEU A 25 11.08 21.75 -12.63
C LEU A 25 10.12 22.49 -13.57
N GLU A 26 10.57 23.52 -14.26
CA GLU A 26 9.75 24.37 -15.13
C GLU A 26 8.56 25.01 -14.40
N ILE A 27 8.76 25.39 -13.12
CA ILE A 27 7.75 26.07 -12.30
C ILE A 27 8.31 27.35 -11.70
N ASP A 28 7.40 28.26 -11.33
CA ASP A 28 7.80 29.49 -10.64
C ASP A 28 8.43 29.20 -9.28
N ARG A 29 9.47 29.94 -8.96
CA ARG A 29 10.13 29.88 -7.64
C ARG A 29 9.14 30.06 -6.48
N SER A 30 8.16 30.95 -6.64
CA SER A 30 7.11 31.16 -5.63
C SER A 30 6.22 29.93 -5.44
N THR A 31 5.91 29.23 -6.53
CA THR A 31 5.17 27.96 -6.51
C THR A 31 5.96 26.88 -5.79
N LEU A 32 7.24 26.71 -6.13
CA LEU A 32 8.12 25.77 -5.45
C LEU A 32 8.21 26.06 -3.93
N HIS A 33 8.38 27.33 -3.55
CA HIS A 33 8.38 27.71 -2.14
C HIS A 33 7.09 27.35 -1.39
N LYS A 34 5.93 27.54 -2.04
CA LYS A 34 4.65 27.15 -1.44
C LYS A 34 4.53 25.62 -1.25
N ILE A 35 5.03 24.84 -2.21
CA ILE A 35 5.06 23.37 -2.10
C ILE A 35 5.99 22.94 -0.95
N ILE A 36 7.21 23.48 -0.89
CA ILE A 36 8.18 23.17 0.17
C ILE A 36 7.63 23.54 1.57
N LYS A 37 6.85 24.61 1.66
CA LYS A 37 6.23 25.04 2.94
C LYS A 37 4.90 24.34 3.25
N GLY A 38 4.45 23.40 2.41
CA GLY A 38 3.16 22.74 2.59
C GLY A 38 1.94 23.64 2.40
N GLN A 39 2.12 24.83 1.83
CA GLN A 39 1.04 25.80 1.55
C GLN A 39 0.28 25.49 0.26
N ARG A 40 0.86 24.63 -0.58
CA ARG A 40 0.27 24.15 -1.83
C ARG A 40 0.69 22.70 -2.05
N PRO A 41 -0.24 21.80 -2.43
CA PRO A 41 0.12 20.45 -2.80
C PRO A 41 0.94 20.42 -4.09
N ALA A 42 1.77 19.41 -4.28
CA ALA A 42 2.37 19.10 -5.57
C ALA A 42 1.27 18.71 -6.56
N THR A 43 1.40 19.17 -7.81
CA THR A 43 0.33 19.05 -8.80
C THR A 43 0.21 17.66 -9.41
N SER A 44 1.30 16.86 -9.39
CA SER A 44 1.32 15.52 -9.98
C SER A 44 2.47 14.70 -9.42
N GLU A 45 2.32 13.39 -9.48
CA GLU A 45 3.39 12.43 -9.18
C GLU A 45 4.62 12.62 -10.09
N ALA A 46 4.39 12.95 -11.37
CA ALA A 46 5.47 13.26 -12.31
C ALA A 46 6.34 14.43 -11.84
N LEU A 47 5.75 15.46 -11.24
CA LEU A 47 6.50 16.57 -10.65
C LEU A 47 7.32 16.10 -9.45
N VAL A 48 6.77 15.26 -8.58
CA VAL A 48 7.48 14.71 -7.42
C VAL A 48 8.65 13.83 -7.86
N ASN A 49 8.48 13.01 -8.91
CA ASN A 49 9.55 12.23 -9.51
C ASN A 49 10.67 13.13 -10.08
N LYS A 50 10.33 14.21 -10.77
CA LYS A 50 11.33 15.21 -11.23
C LYS A 50 12.07 15.85 -10.06
N MET A 51 11.38 16.13 -8.94
CA MET A 51 12.00 16.63 -7.71
C MET A 51 13.01 15.64 -7.15
N ALA A 52 12.64 14.36 -7.06
CA ALA A 52 13.53 13.30 -6.58
C ALA A 52 14.77 13.14 -7.47
N GLN A 53 14.60 13.20 -8.79
CA GLN A 53 15.70 13.14 -9.75
C GLN A 53 16.67 14.32 -9.59
N TYR A 54 16.18 15.55 -9.50
CA TYR A 54 17.02 16.72 -9.30
C TYR A 54 17.81 16.66 -8.00
N LEU A 55 17.18 16.18 -6.93
CA LEU A 55 17.80 16.00 -5.62
C LEU A 55 18.73 14.78 -5.57
N CYS A 56 18.86 14.02 -6.66
CA CYS A 56 19.65 12.78 -6.72
C CYS A 56 19.35 11.86 -5.53
N LEU A 57 18.08 11.60 -5.30
CA LEU A 57 17.63 10.72 -4.23
C LEU A 57 17.85 9.26 -4.60
N SER A 58 18.17 8.43 -3.60
CA SER A 58 18.21 6.99 -3.78
C SER A 58 16.82 6.43 -4.08
N GLN A 59 16.76 5.16 -4.49
CA GLN A 59 15.51 4.49 -4.78
C GLN A 59 14.58 4.46 -3.56
N GLU A 60 15.14 4.21 -2.37
CA GLU A 60 14.39 4.21 -1.11
C GLU A 60 13.94 5.62 -0.70
N GLU A 61 14.82 6.64 -0.83
CA GLU A 61 14.47 8.04 -0.56
C GLU A 61 13.36 8.53 -1.54
N THR A 62 13.41 8.10 -2.80
CA THR A 62 12.38 8.40 -3.81
C THR A 62 11.05 7.77 -3.44
N LYS A 63 11.05 6.51 -3.02
CA LYS A 63 9.86 5.81 -2.55
C LYS A 63 9.20 6.55 -1.37
N GLN A 64 10.00 6.97 -0.38
CA GLN A 64 9.50 7.73 0.77
C GLN A 64 8.81 9.05 0.37
N ILE A 65 9.39 9.79 -0.59
CA ILE A 65 8.78 11.04 -1.09
C ILE A 65 7.46 10.76 -1.84
N LEU A 66 7.41 9.70 -2.65
CA LEU A 66 6.19 9.32 -3.38
C LEU A 66 5.09 8.83 -2.43
N GLU A 67 5.42 8.04 -1.43
CA GLU A 67 4.46 7.64 -0.38
C GLU A 67 3.92 8.87 0.37
N ALA A 68 4.77 9.83 0.73
CA ALA A 68 4.33 11.05 1.38
C ALA A 68 3.42 11.91 0.48
N TYR A 69 3.72 11.99 -0.82
CA TYR A 69 2.86 12.65 -1.79
C TYR A 69 1.48 11.97 -1.89
N GLU A 70 1.46 10.64 -1.95
CA GLU A 70 0.21 9.90 -2.01
C GLU A 70 -0.61 10.10 -0.73
N ILE A 71 0.01 10.04 0.45
CA ILE A 71 -0.64 10.32 1.74
C ILE A 71 -1.22 11.74 1.77
N ASP A 72 -0.49 12.75 1.31
CA ASP A 72 -0.96 14.12 1.25
C ASP A 72 -2.13 14.30 0.25
N THR A 73 -2.21 13.44 -0.79
CA THR A 73 -3.22 13.51 -1.85
C THR A 73 -4.51 12.80 -1.49
N ILE A 74 -4.44 11.56 -0.99
CA ILE A 74 -5.61 10.72 -0.74
C ILE A 74 -5.97 10.61 0.75
N GLY A 75 -5.11 11.12 1.62
CA GLY A 75 -5.23 11.00 3.07
C GLY A 75 -4.63 9.71 3.64
N ALA A 76 -4.07 9.81 4.84
CA ALA A 76 -3.35 8.72 5.49
C ALA A 76 -4.22 7.45 5.65
N PHE A 77 -5.50 7.62 6.04
CA PHE A 77 -6.42 6.51 6.23
C PHE A 77 -6.60 5.68 4.94
N ILE A 78 -6.85 6.33 3.81
CA ILE A 78 -7.05 5.66 2.53
C ILE A 78 -5.75 5.03 2.04
N PHE A 79 -4.62 5.73 2.20
CA PHE A 79 -3.31 5.23 1.83
C PHE A 79 -2.96 3.93 2.57
N TYR A 80 -3.04 3.94 3.89
CA TYR A 80 -2.70 2.74 4.68
C TYR A 80 -3.67 1.60 4.43
N ARG A 81 -4.96 1.89 4.27
CA ARG A 81 -5.94 0.87 3.90
C ARG A 81 -5.60 0.19 2.57
N ARG A 82 -5.22 0.95 1.53
CA ARG A 82 -4.79 0.39 0.25
C ARG A 82 -3.51 -0.43 0.39
N LYS A 83 -2.55 0.08 1.15
CA LYS A 83 -1.29 -0.62 1.41
C LYS A 83 -1.53 -1.95 2.11
N HIS A 84 -2.33 -1.99 3.16
CA HIS A 84 -2.68 -3.23 3.86
C HIS A 84 -3.36 -4.25 2.95
N ILE A 85 -4.28 -3.80 2.08
CA ILE A 85 -4.91 -4.68 1.09
C ILE A 85 -3.86 -5.25 0.10
N GLN A 86 -2.95 -4.43 -0.38
CA GLN A 86 -1.89 -4.87 -1.28
C GLN A 86 -0.92 -5.85 -0.60
N ASP A 87 -0.53 -5.55 0.64
CA ASP A 87 0.35 -6.42 1.42
C ASP A 87 -0.34 -7.75 1.74
N PHE A 88 -1.64 -7.74 2.03
CA PHE A 88 -2.45 -8.95 2.17
C PHE A 88 -2.41 -9.82 0.91
N PHE A 89 -2.65 -9.26 -0.26
CA PHE A 89 -2.61 -10.06 -1.50
C PHE A 89 -1.22 -10.62 -1.79
N LYS A 90 -0.16 -9.87 -1.50
CA LYS A 90 1.22 -10.38 -1.65
C LYS A 90 1.50 -11.55 -0.70
N GLU A 91 1.05 -11.45 0.54
CA GLU A 91 1.21 -12.50 1.53
C GLU A 91 0.37 -13.72 1.17
N ALA A 92 -0.86 -13.53 0.69
CA ALA A 92 -1.72 -14.59 0.20
C ALA A 92 -1.08 -15.33 -0.99
N ASP A 93 -0.50 -14.63 -1.95
CA ASP A 93 0.24 -15.22 -3.07
C ASP A 93 1.40 -16.09 -2.56
N HIS A 94 2.17 -15.58 -1.59
CA HIS A 94 3.29 -16.32 -1.01
C HIS A 94 2.83 -17.58 -0.26
N VAL A 95 1.73 -17.52 0.47
CA VAL A 95 1.14 -18.68 1.16
C VAL A 95 0.60 -19.70 0.16
N LEU A 96 -0.04 -19.24 -0.91
CA LEU A 96 -0.57 -20.10 -1.97
C LEU A 96 0.57 -20.83 -2.70
N ASP A 97 1.65 -20.18 -3.05
CA ASP A 97 2.82 -20.79 -3.67
C ASP A 97 3.42 -21.91 -2.79
N HIS A 98 3.44 -21.73 -1.47
CA HIS A 98 3.91 -22.74 -0.53
C HIS A 98 2.93 -23.91 -0.36
N HIS A 99 1.62 -23.64 -0.38
CA HIS A 99 0.61 -24.67 -0.30
C HIS A 99 0.46 -25.50 -1.60
N TYR A 100 0.79 -24.93 -2.75
CA TYR A 100 0.76 -25.70 -4.01
C TYR A 100 1.68 -26.92 -3.98
N HIS A 101 2.78 -26.89 -3.23
CA HIS A 101 3.67 -28.03 -3.06
C HIS A 101 3.18 -29.06 -2.04
N ILE A 102 2.22 -28.71 -1.18
CA ILE A 102 1.68 -29.62 -0.14
C ILE A 102 0.41 -30.33 -0.62
N THR A 103 -0.35 -29.77 -1.55
CA THR A 103 -1.68 -30.24 -1.91
C THR A 103 -1.74 -31.26 -3.06
N GLU A 104 -0.62 -31.70 -3.60
CA GLU A 104 -0.63 -32.87 -4.51
C GLU A 104 -1.03 -34.21 -3.82
N GLN A 105 -1.22 -34.18 -2.49
CA GLN A 105 -1.57 -35.38 -1.71
C GLN A 105 -2.92 -35.32 -0.97
N VAL A 106 -3.71 -34.26 -1.09
CA VAL A 106 -5.03 -34.22 -0.45
C VAL A 106 -6.09 -34.62 -1.45
N GLN A 107 -6.60 -35.81 -1.24
CA GLN A 107 -7.72 -36.42 -1.98
C GLN A 107 -8.96 -35.50 -1.98
N ASP A 108 -9.51 -35.46 -3.15
CA ASP A 108 -10.73 -34.83 -3.63
C ASP A 108 -11.98 -35.35 -2.90
N ASP A 109 -12.23 -34.91 -1.70
CA ASP A 109 -13.53 -35.14 -1.05
C ASP A 109 -13.81 -34.10 0.03
N GLN A 110 -14.13 -32.87 -0.40
CA GLN A 110 -14.74 -31.95 0.54
C GLN A 110 -15.70 -30.97 -0.11
N THR A 111 -16.94 -31.35 -0.04
CA THR A 111 -18.05 -30.39 0.06
C THR A 111 -17.69 -29.36 1.14
N LEU A 112 -17.53 -28.09 0.76
CA LEU A 112 -17.52 -26.98 1.69
C LEU A 112 -18.82 -27.08 2.50
N VAL A 113 -18.68 -27.49 3.75
CA VAL A 113 -19.81 -27.68 4.65
C VAL A 113 -20.24 -26.30 5.12
N ASP A 114 -21.54 -26.03 5.10
CA ASP A 114 -22.16 -24.94 5.86
C ASP A 114 -21.86 -25.15 7.35
N ASP A 115 -20.80 -24.52 7.85
CA ASP A 115 -20.39 -24.63 9.23
C ASP A 115 -20.21 -23.27 9.88
N VAL A 116 -20.35 -23.21 11.19
CA VAL A 116 -20.16 -21.99 11.98
C VAL A 116 -18.78 -22.02 12.61
N TYR A 117 -17.91 -21.14 12.13
CA TYR A 117 -16.56 -21.00 12.66
C TYR A 117 -16.53 -19.89 13.70
N THR A 118 -16.06 -20.21 14.91
CA THR A 118 -15.92 -19.26 16.02
C THR A 118 -14.48 -19.16 16.46
N GLY A 119 -14.09 -17.95 16.85
CA GLY A 119 -12.71 -17.64 17.26
C GLY A 119 -11.83 -17.24 16.12
N ARG A 120 -10.93 -16.29 16.42
CA ARG A 120 -10.08 -15.61 15.46
C ARG A 120 -9.29 -16.56 14.57
N ILE A 121 -8.57 -17.51 15.16
CA ILE A 121 -7.70 -18.46 14.44
C ILE A 121 -8.49 -19.31 13.44
N ASN A 122 -9.69 -19.77 13.84
CA ASN A 122 -10.52 -20.59 12.96
C ASN A 122 -11.10 -19.77 11.81
N VAL A 123 -11.51 -18.53 12.05
CA VAL A 123 -12.00 -17.61 11.01
C VAL A 123 -10.88 -17.27 10.03
N GLU A 124 -9.70 -16.97 10.50
CA GLU A 124 -8.53 -16.73 9.65
C GLU A 124 -8.25 -17.95 8.76
N HIS A 125 -8.19 -19.14 9.34
CA HIS A 125 -7.91 -20.37 8.60
C HIS A 125 -8.96 -20.66 7.51
N ILE A 126 -10.25 -20.50 7.81
CA ILE A 126 -11.30 -20.73 6.82
C ILE A 126 -11.29 -19.68 5.71
N LEU A 127 -11.00 -18.43 6.02
CA LEU A 127 -10.87 -17.38 5.02
C LEU A 127 -9.71 -17.67 4.06
N TYR A 128 -8.55 -18.07 4.56
CA TYR A 128 -7.43 -18.49 3.73
C TYR A 128 -7.80 -19.67 2.84
N THR A 129 -8.50 -20.65 3.39
CA THR A 129 -8.95 -21.82 2.66
C THR A 129 -9.92 -21.44 1.54
N LEU A 130 -10.94 -20.62 1.84
CA LEU A 130 -11.93 -20.14 0.86
C LEU A 130 -11.26 -19.33 -0.26
N TYR A 131 -10.39 -18.39 0.08
CA TYR A 131 -9.67 -17.62 -0.92
C TYR A 131 -8.76 -18.51 -1.78
N SER A 132 -8.11 -19.50 -1.21
CA SER A 132 -7.26 -20.43 -1.96
C SER A 132 -8.04 -21.28 -2.96
N TYR A 133 -9.27 -21.65 -2.65
CA TYR A 133 -10.16 -22.36 -3.57
C TYR A 133 -10.63 -21.47 -4.72
N GLU A 134 -11.13 -20.29 -4.39
CA GLU A 134 -11.66 -19.35 -5.39
C GLU A 134 -10.61 -18.84 -6.37
N LEU A 135 -9.37 -18.64 -5.92
CA LEU A 135 -8.27 -18.21 -6.79
C LEU A 135 -7.83 -19.28 -7.80
N ARG A 136 -8.27 -20.54 -7.62
CA ARG A 136 -8.03 -21.65 -8.59
C ARG A 136 -9.08 -21.70 -9.70
N GLU A 137 -10.21 -21.05 -9.53
CA GLU A 137 -11.27 -21.03 -10.51
C GLU A 137 -10.95 -20.07 -11.67
N GLU A 138 -11.31 -20.46 -12.89
CA GLU A 138 -11.14 -19.59 -14.08
C GLU A 138 -11.87 -18.24 -13.95
N LYS A 139 -12.90 -18.16 -13.10
CA LYS A 139 -13.69 -16.96 -12.83
C LYS A 139 -13.98 -16.87 -11.34
N PRO A 140 -13.03 -16.40 -10.54
CA PRO A 140 -13.21 -16.32 -9.10
C PRO A 140 -14.39 -15.40 -8.73
N HIS A 141 -15.25 -15.89 -7.86
CA HIS A 141 -16.44 -15.19 -7.40
C HIS A 141 -16.53 -15.24 -5.88
N VAL A 142 -15.77 -14.40 -5.20
CA VAL A 142 -15.90 -14.24 -3.74
C VAL A 142 -16.90 -13.14 -3.44
N ARG A 143 -18.01 -13.48 -2.78
CA ARG A 143 -18.92 -12.51 -2.18
C ARG A 143 -18.77 -12.57 -0.68
N ILE A 144 -18.12 -11.57 -0.11
CA ILE A 144 -18.09 -11.38 1.33
C ILE A 144 -19.22 -10.41 1.68
N MET A 145 -20.24 -10.91 2.38
CA MET A 145 -21.28 -10.07 2.96
C MET A 145 -20.95 -9.83 4.42
N GLU A 146 -20.38 -8.68 4.72
CA GLU A 146 -20.03 -8.27 6.07
C GLU A 146 -20.88 -7.12 6.55
N GLN A 147 -21.16 -7.13 7.86
CA GLN A 147 -21.64 -5.92 8.51
C GLN A 147 -20.47 -4.96 8.76
N PRO A 148 -20.68 -3.63 8.66
CA PRO A 148 -19.60 -2.64 8.71
C PRO A 148 -18.69 -2.71 9.95
N TYR A 149 -19.15 -3.31 11.02
CA TYR A 149 -18.40 -3.46 12.29
C TYR A 149 -17.45 -4.66 12.32
N GLU A 150 -17.59 -5.61 11.42
CA GLU A 150 -16.80 -6.86 11.41
C GLU A 150 -15.59 -6.78 10.47
N MET A 151 -15.58 -5.82 9.55
CA MET A 151 -14.43 -5.55 8.70
C MET A 151 -13.16 -5.20 9.48
N SER A 152 -13.28 -4.64 10.69
CA SER A 152 -12.13 -4.36 11.55
C SER A 152 -11.43 -5.64 12.01
N ILE A 153 -12.15 -6.72 12.23
CA ILE A 153 -11.60 -8.01 12.70
C ILE A 153 -10.71 -8.64 11.62
N ILE A 154 -11.13 -8.60 10.37
CA ILE A 154 -10.34 -9.14 9.26
C ILE A 154 -9.07 -8.31 9.07
N PHE A 155 -9.16 -6.98 9.08
CA PHE A 155 -8.01 -6.09 8.89
C PHE A 155 -7.09 -6.03 10.11
N ASP A 156 -7.61 -6.14 11.33
CA ASP A 156 -6.79 -6.21 12.55
C ASP A 156 -6.04 -7.54 12.66
N SER A 157 -6.60 -8.62 12.10
CA SER A 157 -5.98 -9.94 12.06
C SER A 157 -4.68 -9.93 11.24
N PHE A 158 -4.60 -9.15 10.18
CA PHE A 158 -3.41 -9.03 9.33
C PHE A 158 -2.29 -8.16 9.91
N ASN A 159 -2.58 -7.30 10.89
CA ASN A 159 -1.57 -6.48 11.56
C ASN A 159 -0.70 -7.26 12.57
N HIS A 160 -1.00 -8.52 12.83
CA HIS A 160 -0.27 -9.36 13.80
C HIS A 160 0.53 -10.51 13.17
N ILE A 161 0.65 -10.55 11.85
CA ILE A 161 1.50 -11.52 11.13
C ILE A 161 2.87 -10.91 10.78
N SER A 162 3.33 -9.95 11.57
CA SER A 162 4.69 -9.39 11.46
C SER A 162 5.59 -9.98 12.51
#